data_1a8c44cd69538962972047d83557f962
#
_entry.id   1a8c44cd69538962972047d83557f962
#
_cell.length_a   1.000
_cell.length_b   1.000
_cell.length_c   1.000
_cell.angle_alpha   90.00
_cell.angle_beta   90.00
_cell.angle_gamma   90.00
#
_symmetry.space_group_name_H-M   'P 1'
#
loop_
_entity.id
_entity.type
_entity.pdbx_description
1 polymer ?
#
loop_
_entity_poly.entity_id
_entity_poly.type
_entity_poly.pdbx_seq_one_letter_code
_entity_poly.pdbx_strand_id
1 'polypeptide(L)'
;MPNERDASELQRAVAALAPLAATAVPESLVDLLRGARRLWITPHERPDGDALGAALALQAILEQRGAEVMVISADAPAAVYDVIPLIDRVTQIGRAHV
;
A
#
# COMPACT_ATOMS: atom_id res chain seq x y z
N MET A 1 -9.59 -13.47 17.39
CA MET A 1 -10.58 -13.53 16.31
C MET A 1 -11.54 -12.36 16.43
N PRO A 2 -11.65 -11.53 15.40
CA PRO A 2 -12.57 -10.41 15.48
C PRO A 2 -14.02 -10.92 15.52
N ASN A 3 -14.85 -10.29 16.32
CA ASN A 3 -16.25 -10.64 16.39
C ASN A 3 -17.04 -9.87 15.30
N GLU A 4 -18.31 -10.23 15.13
CA GLU A 4 -19.17 -9.60 14.12
C GLU A 4 -19.32 -8.09 14.33
N ARG A 5 -19.28 -7.65 15.57
CA ARG A 5 -19.38 -6.24 15.92
C ARG A 5 -18.21 -5.44 15.37
N ASP A 6 -17.00 -5.95 15.53
CA ASP A 6 -15.79 -5.28 15.03
C ASP A 6 -15.79 -5.21 13.50
N ALA A 7 -16.22 -6.28 12.85
CA ALA A 7 -16.31 -6.31 11.39
C ALA A 7 -17.33 -5.29 10.88
N SER A 8 -18.47 -5.16 11.56
CA SER A 8 -19.51 -4.18 11.20
C SER A 8 -19.04 -2.74 11.38
N GLU A 9 -18.31 -2.47 12.45
CA GLU A 9 -17.73 -1.15 12.70
C GLU A 9 -16.72 -0.77 11.63
N LEU A 10 -15.88 -1.71 11.24
CA LEU A 10 -14.89 -1.50 10.19
C LEU A 10 -15.57 -1.24 8.85
N GLN A 11 -16.59 -2.01 8.51
CA GLN A 11 -17.31 -1.83 7.26
C GLN A 11 -17.97 -0.46 7.19
N ARG A 12 -18.55 0.00 8.31
CA ARG A 12 -19.16 1.34 8.36
C ARG A 12 -18.13 2.44 8.22
N ALA A 13 -16.96 2.27 8.84
CA ALA A 13 -15.88 3.25 8.72
C ALA A 13 -15.39 3.35 7.27
N VAL A 14 -15.20 2.21 6.61
CA VAL A 14 -14.78 2.17 5.21
C VAL A 14 -15.83 2.82 4.32
N ALA A 15 -17.11 2.51 4.53
CA ALA A 15 -18.19 3.10 3.76
C ALA A 15 -18.27 4.61 3.94
N ALA A 16 -18.02 5.11 5.15
CA ALA A 16 -18.02 6.55 5.42
C ALA A 16 -16.87 7.28 4.72
N LEU A 17 -15.74 6.61 4.50
CA LEU A 17 -14.59 7.19 3.83
C LEU A 17 -14.70 7.16 2.30
N ALA A 18 -15.52 6.28 1.74
CA ALA A 18 -15.64 6.10 0.30
C ALA A 18 -15.99 7.39 -0.46
N PRO A 19 -16.95 8.23 -0.01
CA PRO A 19 -17.23 9.49 -0.71
C PRO A 19 -16.05 10.46 -0.69
N LEU A 20 -15.30 10.51 0.41
CA LEU A 20 -14.12 11.37 0.51
C LEU A 20 -13.03 10.89 -0.43
N ALA A 21 -12.79 9.59 -0.50
CA ALA A 21 -11.82 9.01 -1.41
C ALA A 21 -12.18 9.30 -2.86
N ALA A 22 -13.46 9.19 -3.21
CA ALA A 22 -13.93 9.45 -4.58
C ALA A 22 -13.71 10.90 -5.00
N THR A 23 -13.74 11.86 -4.07
CA THR A 23 -13.48 13.26 -4.38
C THR A 23 -12.03 13.66 -4.27
N ALA A 24 -11.25 12.95 -3.46
CA ALA A 24 -9.85 13.27 -3.20
C ALA A 24 -8.89 12.70 -4.25
N VAL A 25 -9.26 11.61 -4.90
CA VAL A 25 -8.42 10.93 -5.88
C VAL A 25 -8.92 11.23 -7.29
N PRO A 26 -8.10 11.85 -8.15
CA PRO A 26 -8.51 12.11 -9.53
C PRO A 26 -8.86 10.83 -10.28
N GLU A 27 -9.92 10.87 -11.09
CA GLU A 27 -10.32 9.72 -11.90
C GLU A 27 -9.21 9.30 -12.88
N SER A 28 -8.47 10.26 -13.40
CA SER A 28 -7.36 9.97 -14.31
C SER A 28 -6.31 9.09 -13.66
N LEU A 29 -6.03 9.30 -12.37
CA LEU A 29 -5.10 8.46 -11.61
C LEU A 29 -5.67 7.07 -11.40
N VAL A 30 -6.94 6.99 -11.03
CA VAL A 30 -7.61 5.71 -10.83
C VAL A 30 -7.60 4.89 -12.12
N ASP A 31 -7.91 5.53 -13.24
CA ASP A 31 -7.91 4.86 -14.55
C ASP A 31 -6.51 4.38 -14.94
N LEU A 32 -5.50 5.19 -14.67
CA LEU A 32 -4.11 4.81 -14.91
C LEU A 32 -3.73 3.57 -14.13
N LEU A 33 -4.10 3.52 -12.86
CA LEU A 33 -3.81 2.38 -11.99
C LEU A 33 -4.58 1.12 -12.42
N ARG A 34 -5.83 1.28 -12.82
CA ARG A 34 -6.63 0.15 -13.30
C ARG A 34 -6.07 -0.48 -14.57
N GLY A 35 -5.49 0.32 -15.44
CA GLY A 35 -4.91 -0.17 -16.67
C GLY A 35 -3.48 -0.66 -16.56
N ALA A 36 -2.82 -0.38 -15.47
CA ALA A 36 -1.41 -0.74 -15.30
C ALA A 36 -1.25 -2.24 -15.10
N ARG A 37 -0.28 -2.84 -15.80
CA ARG A 37 0.05 -4.25 -15.67
C ARG A 37 1.31 -4.47 -14.84
N ARG A 38 2.19 -3.48 -14.81
CA ARG A 38 3.42 -3.47 -14.03
C ARG A 38 3.57 -2.13 -13.37
N LEU A 39 3.85 -2.14 -12.07
CA LEU A 39 4.09 -0.92 -11.31
C LEU A 39 5.23 -1.10 -10.34
N TRP A 40 5.95 -0.01 -10.19
CA TRP A 40 6.88 0.13 -9.09
C TRP A 40 6.31 1.23 -8.18
N ILE A 41 6.21 0.93 -6.92
CA ILE A 41 5.75 1.87 -5.91
C ILE A 41 6.95 2.20 -5.04
N THR A 42 7.30 3.48 -4.95
CA THR A 42 8.46 3.91 -4.19
C THR A 42 8.02 4.89 -3.11
N PRO A 43 8.14 4.52 -1.83
CA PRO A 43 7.92 5.49 -0.76
C PRO A 43 9.08 6.48 -0.68
N HIS A 44 8.89 7.56 0.07
CA HIS A 44 9.95 8.54 0.30
C HIS A 44 11.11 7.91 1.09
N GLU A 45 12.24 8.64 1.15
CA GLU A 45 13.39 8.22 1.96
C GLU A 45 12.98 8.06 3.42
N ARG A 46 13.59 7.10 4.11
CA ARG A 46 13.26 6.77 5.50
C ARG A 46 11.76 6.59 5.67
N PRO A 47 11.19 5.59 5.00
CA PRO A 47 9.74 5.44 4.98
C PRO A 47 9.21 5.19 6.38
N ASP A 48 8.14 5.90 6.73
CA ASP A 48 7.42 5.69 7.97
C ASP A 48 6.33 4.64 7.81
N GLY A 49 5.61 4.36 8.90
CA GLY A 49 4.55 3.37 8.89
C GLY A 49 3.43 3.70 7.92
N ASP A 50 3.08 4.97 7.79
CA ASP A 50 2.02 5.40 6.86
C ASP A 50 2.43 5.15 5.42
N ALA A 51 3.66 5.50 5.05
CA ALA A 51 4.16 5.29 3.70
C ALA A 51 4.26 3.80 3.37
N LEU A 52 4.81 3.01 4.27
CA LEU A 52 4.95 1.56 4.07
C LEU A 52 3.59 0.87 4.00
N GLY A 53 2.69 1.21 4.92
CA GLY A 53 1.35 0.63 4.94
C GLY A 53 0.56 0.96 3.69
N ALA A 54 0.60 2.22 3.24
CA ALA A 54 -0.10 2.64 2.02
C ALA A 54 0.47 1.94 0.78
N ALA A 55 1.80 1.86 0.68
CA ALA A 55 2.45 1.21 -0.46
C ALA A 55 2.11 -0.28 -0.54
N LEU A 56 2.18 -0.97 0.60
CA LEU A 56 1.89 -2.40 0.64
C LEU A 56 0.40 -2.69 0.42
N ALA A 57 -0.48 -1.84 0.92
CA ALA A 57 -1.91 -1.99 0.67
C ALA A 57 -2.23 -1.81 -0.81
N LEU A 58 -1.66 -0.80 -1.45
CA LEU A 58 -1.84 -0.59 -2.88
C LEU A 58 -1.28 -1.75 -3.70
N GLN A 59 -0.12 -2.27 -3.32
CA GLN A 59 0.44 -3.46 -3.95
C GLN A 59 -0.55 -4.63 -3.90
N ALA A 60 -1.09 -4.91 -2.71
CA ALA A 60 -2.03 -6.02 -2.55
C ALA A 60 -3.28 -5.86 -3.39
N ILE A 61 -3.83 -4.64 -3.43
CA ILE A 61 -5.04 -4.35 -4.21
C ILE A 61 -4.78 -4.54 -5.71
N LEU A 62 -3.68 -4.01 -6.21
CA LEU A 62 -3.38 -4.09 -7.63
C LEU A 62 -3.01 -5.51 -8.06
N GLU A 63 -2.35 -6.26 -7.19
CA GLU A 63 -2.05 -7.67 -7.47
C GLU A 63 -3.31 -8.52 -7.56
N GLN A 64 -4.32 -8.22 -6.75
CA GLN A 64 -5.62 -8.89 -6.86
C GLN A 64 -6.29 -8.64 -8.21
N ARG A 65 -5.94 -7.55 -8.86
CA ARG A 65 -6.44 -7.21 -10.19
C ARG A 65 -5.56 -7.74 -11.32
N GLY A 66 -4.51 -8.48 -10.97
CA GLY A 66 -3.64 -9.12 -11.96
C GLY A 66 -2.39 -8.34 -12.33
N ALA A 67 -2.09 -7.23 -11.66
CA ALA A 67 -0.88 -6.47 -11.93
C ALA A 67 0.34 -7.10 -11.25
N GLU A 68 1.51 -6.87 -11.83
CA GLU A 68 2.79 -7.15 -11.19
C GLU A 68 3.26 -5.88 -10.49
N VAL A 69 3.45 -5.94 -9.20
CA VAL A 69 3.76 -4.75 -8.40
C VAL A 69 4.98 -5.01 -7.51
N MET A 70 5.93 -4.09 -7.53
CA MET A 70 7.05 -4.09 -6.59
C MET A 70 7.00 -2.83 -5.76
N VAL A 71 7.18 -2.97 -4.45
CA VAL A 71 7.43 -1.85 -3.57
C VAL A 71 8.94 -1.76 -3.35
N ILE A 72 9.52 -0.66 -3.78
CA ILE A 72 10.97 -0.48 -3.83
C ILE A 72 11.33 0.71 -2.95
N SER A 73 12.23 0.49 -2.00
CA SER A 73 12.67 1.54 -1.09
C SER A 73 14.18 1.72 -1.18
N ALA A 74 14.63 2.97 -1.13
CA ALA A 74 16.05 3.25 -1.06
C ALA A 74 16.64 2.83 0.29
N ASP A 75 15.85 2.94 1.34
CA ASP A 75 16.26 2.58 2.69
C ASP A 75 15.51 1.34 3.18
N ALA A 76 16.18 0.52 3.98
CA ALA A 76 15.51 -0.59 4.63
C ALA A 76 14.49 -0.05 5.63
N PRO A 77 13.30 -0.67 5.73
CA PRO A 77 12.34 -0.29 6.76
C PRO A 77 12.95 -0.47 8.15
N ALA A 78 12.63 0.45 9.06
CA ALA A 78 13.07 0.33 10.44
C ALA A 78 12.44 -0.92 11.09
N ALA A 79 13.17 -1.54 12.00
CA ALA A 79 12.73 -2.78 12.64
C ALA A 79 11.39 -2.64 13.39
N VAL A 80 11.07 -1.44 13.84
CA VAL A 80 9.79 -1.19 14.51
C VAL A 80 8.59 -1.49 13.60
N TYR A 81 8.78 -1.48 12.28
CA TYR A 81 7.72 -1.75 11.31
C TYR A 81 7.60 -3.22 10.93
N ASP A 82 8.38 -4.10 11.55
CA ASP A 82 8.31 -5.54 11.26
C ASP A 82 6.93 -6.14 11.56
N VAL A 83 6.12 -5.45 12.33
CA VAL A 83 4.75 -5.87 12.64
C VAL A 83 3.76 -5.60 11.50
N ILE A 84 4.14 -4.82 10.50
CA ILE A 84 3.26 -4.50 9.38
C ILE A 84 3.15 -5.73 8.48
N PRO A 85 1.92 -6.17 8.15
CA PRO A 85 1.75 -7.29 7.23
C PRO A 85 2.43 -7.01 5.89
N LEU A 86 3.04 -8.03 5.31
CA LEU A 86 3.71 -7.96 4.01
C LEU A 86 4.96 -7.08 4.00
N ILE A 87 5.47 -6.66 5.14
CA ILE A 87 6.64 -5.78 5.20
C ILE A 87 7.87 -6.41 4.53
N ASP A 88 7.98 -7.72 4.54
CA ASP A 88 9.06 -8.47 3.90
C ASP A 88 9.03 -8.37 2.37
N ARG A 89 7.94 -7.88 1.80
CA ARG A 89 7.82 -7.68 0.36
C ARG A 89 8.44 -6.37 -0.12
N VAL A 90 8.88 -5.50 0.79
CA VAL A 90 9.59 -4.28 0.41
C VAL A 90 11.00 -4.66 -0.06
N THR A 91 11.32 -4.24 -1.27
CA THR A 91 12.64 -4.47 -1.86
C THR A 91 13.50 -3.23 -1.65
N GLN A 92 14.63 -3.41 -1.00
CA GLN A 92 15.62 -2.35 -0.86
C GLN A 92 16.55 -2.37 -2.07
N ILE A 93 16.81 -1.20 -2.64
CA ILE A 93 17.70 -1.09 -3.79
C ILE A 93 18.88 -0.17 -3.50
N GLY A 94 19.95 -0.43 -4.18
CA GLY A 94 20.98 0.56 -4.46
C GLY A 94 22.15 0.65 -3.54
N ARG A 95 22.10 0.12 -2.34
CA ARG A 95 23.21 0.32 -1.39
C ARG A 95 24.09 -0.90 -1.18
N ALA A 96 23.59 -2.05 -1.48
CA ALA A 96 24.24 -3.30 -1.09
C ALA A 96 25.53 -3.58 -1.83
N HIS A 97 25.74 -2.98 -2.95
CA HIS A 97 26.90 -3.28 -3.81
C HIS A 97 27.88 -2.13 -3.90
N VAL A 98 27.80 -1.26 -2.99
CA VAL A 98 28.73 -0.15 -2.91
C VAL A 98 30.08 -0.63 -2.40
#